data_04a583f5d20a642ff5302cfadaea0c2b
#
_entry.id   04a583f5d20a642ff5302cfadaea0c2b
#
_cell.length_a   1.000
_cell.length_b   1.000
_cell.length_c   1.000
_cell.angle_alpha   90.00
_cell.angle_beta   90.00
_cell.angle_gamma   90.00
#
_symmetry.space_group_name_H-M   'P 1'
#
loop_
_entity.id
_entity.type
_entity.pdbx_description
1 polymer ?
#
loop_
_entity_poly.entity_id
_entity_poly.type
_entity_poly.pdbx_seq_one_letter_code
_entity_poly.pdbx_strand_id
1 'polypeptide(L)'
;MLKITAIGNLSNDVELKVNEATGKPYAILRIASDRRYKDKDGNKLTDFISIKVRGPLAERCAEFAWKGCKLAAVGDFETISFADAPDRQPGFLIKAMEVEFLSPRRVEEAAMAAEVSEEREAA
;
A
#
# COMPACT_ATOMS: atom_id res chain seq x y z
N MET A 1 8.36 -4.20 -19.96
CA MET A 1 7.39 -4.21 -18.85
C MET A 1 8.13 -4.18 -17.52
N LEU A 2 7.84 -3.18 -16.72
CA LEU A 2 8.44 -3.06 -15.38
C LEU A 2 7.39 -3.40 -14.34
N LYS A 3 7.69 -4.37 -13.50
CA LYS A 3 6.81 -4.76 -12.39
C LYS A 3 7.50 -4.54 -11.06
N ILE A 4 6.72 -4.18 -10.08
CA ILE A 4 7.19 -3.96 -8.72
C ILE A 4 6.29 -4.70 -7.74
N THR A 5 6.90 -5.27 -6.71
CA THR A 5 6.19 -5.78 -5.56
C THR A 5 6.62 -4.95 -4.36
N ALA A 6 5.68 -4.27 -3.74
CA ALA A 6 5.96 -3.45 -2.56
C ALA A 6 5.27 -4.06 -1.34
N ILE A 7 6.04 -4.29 -0.30
CA ILE A 7 5.53 -4.81 0.97
C ILE A 7 5.87 -3.80 2.06
N GLY A 8 4.88 -3.37 2.79
CA GLY A 8 5.08 -2.41 3.86
C GLY A 8 3.80 -2.04 4.57
N ASN A 9 3.89 -1.04 5.40
CA ASN A 9 2.75 -0.57 6.18
C ASN A 9 2.13 0.67 5.54
N LEU A 10 0.80 0.70 5.51
CA LEU A 10 0.07 1.84 4.98
C LEU A 10 0.25 3.05 5.90
N SER A 11 0.71 4.17 5.36
CA SER A 11 1.00 5.37 6.15
C SER A 11 -0.09 6.44 6.10
N ASN A 12 -1.17 6.20 5.36
CA ASN A 12 -2.31 7.11 5.27
C ASN A 12 -3.62 6.34 5.36
N ASP A 13 -4.70 7.05 5.68
CA ASP A 13 -6.04 6.47 5.57
C ASP A 13 -6.44 6.44 4.10
N VAL A 14 -7.11 5.36 3.69
CA VAL A 14 -7.55 5.20 2.30
C VAL A 14 -8.77 6.09 2.05
N GLU A 15 -8.61 7.02 1.14
CA GLU A 15 -9.68 7.91 0.72
C GLU A 15 -10.09 7.55 -0.71
N LEU A 16 -11.32 7.09 -0.85
CA LEU A 16 -11.85 6.73 -2.16
C LEU A 16 -12.26 7.99 -2.92
N LYS A 17 -11.67 8.18 -4.09
CA LYS A 17 -11.95 9.31 -4.97
C LYS A 17 -12.54 8.81 -6.27
N VAL A 18 -13.18 9.70 -7.01
CA VAL A 18 -13.77 9.37 -8.31
C VAL A 18 -13.05 10.17 -9.40
N ASN A 19 -12.65 9.45 -10.44
CA ASN A 19 -12.10 10.09 -11.63
C ASN A 19 -13.25 10.69 -12.44
N GLU A 20 -13.30 12.01 -12.52
CA GLU A 20 -14.39 12.73 -13.20
C GLU A 20 -14.50 12.39 -14.68
N ALA A 21 -13.38 12.10 -15.33
CA ALA A 21 -13.36 11.78 -16.76
C ALA A 21 -13.95 10.39 -17.06
N THR A 22 -13.75 9.41 -16.17
CA THR A 22 -14.18 8.02 -16.40
C THR A 22 -15.32 7.58 -15.47
N GLY A 23 -15.59 8.33 -14.40
CA GLY A 23 -16.55 7.96 -13.37
C GLY A 23 -16.13 6.81 -12.49
N LYS A 24 -14.90 6.32 -12.65
CA LYS A 24 -14.40 5.17 -11.89
C LYS A 24 -13.70 5.59 -10.59
N PRO A 25 -13.84 4.78 -9.53
CA PRO A 25 -13.16 5.07 -8.27
C PRO A 25 -11.66 4.79 -8.36
N TYR A 26 -10.89 5.54 -7.58
CA TYR A 26 -9.47 5.31 -7.39
C TYR A 26 -9.04 5.75 -6.00
N ALA A 27 -7.90 5.26 -5.55
CA ALA A 27 -7.30 5.69 -4.30
C ALA A 27 -5.78 5.65 -4.42
N ILE A 28 -5.10 6.43 -3.58
CA ILE A 28 -3.65 6.42 -3.49
C ILE A 28 -3.27 5.81 -2.15
N LEU A 29 -2.47 4.75 -2.20
CA LEU A 29 -1.91 4.09 -1.03
C LEU A 29 -0.46 4.55 -0.86
N ARG A 30 -0.14 5.13 0.29
CA ARG A 30 1.22 5.47 0.61
C ARG A 30 1.80 4.41 1.53
N ILE A 31 2.77 3.66 1.03
CA ILE A 31 3.35 2.52 1.72
C ILE A 31 4.73 2.88 2.24
N ALA A 32 4.95 2.60 3.52
CA ALA A 32 6.26 2.73 4.16
C ALA A 32 6.91 1.35 4.18
N SER A 33 8.01 1.21 3.46
CA SER A 33 8.74 -0.05 3.34
C SER A 33 10.16 0.11 3.88
N ASP A 34 10.53 -0.73 4.83
CA ASP A 34 11.85 -0.69 5.42
C ASP A 34 12.86 -1.42 4.55
N ARG A 35 14.02 -0.81 4.39
CA ARG A 35 15.12 -1.46 3.69
C ARG A 35 15.71 -2.60 4.52
N ARG A 36 16.30 -3.56 3.85
CA ARG A 36 16.91 -4.73 4.49
C ARG A 36 18.19 -4.38 5.27
N TYR A 37 18.78 -3.23 5.00
CA TYR A 37 20.02 -2.79 5.61
C TYR A 37 19.82 -1.48 6.37
N LYS A 38 20.70 -1.24 7.33
CA LYS A 38 20.71 -0.01 8.11
C LYS A 38 21.82 0.91 7.59
N ASP A 39 21.76 2.20 7.96
CA ASP A 39 22.83 3.14 7.64
C ASP A 39 24.07 2.92 8.51
N LYS A 40 25.07 3.78 8.33
CA LYS A 40 26.35 3.70 9.08
C LYS A 40 26.14 3.79 10.59
N ASP A 41 25.16 4.55 11.02
CA ASP A 41 24.90 4.82 12.43
C ASP A 41 23.91 3.83 13.05
N GLY A 42 23.53 2.80 12.30
CA GLY A 42 22.59 1.77 12.73
C GLY A 42 21.13 2.19 12.66
N ASN A 43 20.82 3.29 11.98
CA ASN A 43 19.47 3.77 11.82
C ASN A 43 18.74 3.04 10.70
N LYS A 44 17.45 2.79 10.92
CA LYS A 44 16.58 2.15 9.96
C LYS A 44 16.26 3.08 8.80
N LEU A 45 16.35 2.55 7.59
CA LEU A 45 16.02 3.30 6.38
C LEU A 45 14.65 2.86 5.88
N THR A 46 13.76 3.83 5.65
CA THR A 46 12.40 3.59 5.20
C THR A 46 12.14 4.32 3.89
N ASP A 47 11.61 3.59 2.92
CA ASP A 47 11.18 4.16 1.65
C ASP A 47 9.67 4.37 1.70
N PHE A 48 9.22 5.55 1.28
CA PHE A 48 7.81 5.87 1.15
C PHE A 48 7.45 5.91 -0.32
N ILE A 49 6.50 5.06 -0.73
CA ILE A 49 6.06 5.02 -2.12
C ILE A 49 4.54 5.16 -2.20
N SER A 50 4.09 5.84 -3.24
CA SER A 50 2.66 6.02 -3.51
C SER A 50 2.24 5.09 -4.64
N ILE A 51 1.18 4.33 -4.41
CA ILE A 51 0.66 3.36 -5.36
C ILE A 51 -0.79 3.71 -5.63
N LYS A 52 -1.14 3.79 -6.92
CA LYS A 52 -2.51 4.05 -7.35
C LYS A 52 -3.27 2.75 -7.51
N VAL A 53 -4.43 2.67 -6.90
CA VAL A 53 -5.39 1.57 -7.09
C VAL A 53 -6.64 2.13 -7.76
N ARG A 54 -7.26 1.34 -8.64
CA ARG A 54 -8.40 1.78 -9.44
C ARG A 54 -9.50 0.74 -9.46
N GLY A 55 -10.74 1.21 -9.67
CA GLY A 55 -11.91 0.36 -9.86
C GLY A 55 -12.25 -0.49 -8.64
N PRO A 56 -12.65 -1.75 -8.85
CA PRO A 56 -13.00 -2.64 -7.74
C PRO A 56 -11.90 -2.83 -6.70
N LEU A 57 -10.64 -2.79 -7.13
CA LEU A 57 -9.49 -2.88 -6.24
C LEU A 57 -9.43 -1.68 -5.30
N ALA A 58 -9.72 -0.48 -5.79
CA ALA A 58 -9.77 0.73 -4.97
C ALA A 58 -10.89 0.65 -3.92
N GLU A 59 -12.06 0.16 -4.32
CA GLU A 59 -13.18 -0.04 -3.40
C GLU A 59 -12.84 -1.05 -2.31
N ARG A 60 -12.17 -2.13 -2.69
CA ARG A 60 -11.73 -3.17 -1.75
C ARG A 60 -10.71 -2.62 -0.77
N CYS A 61 -9.75 -1.82 -1.24
CA CYS A 61 -8.77 -1.18 -0.37
C CYS A 61 -9.43 -0.20 0.60
N ALA A 62 -10.40 0.58 0.13
CA ALA A 62 -11.14 1.51 1.00
C ALA A 62 -11.92 0.77 2.09
N GLU A 63 -12.42 -0.42 1.81
CA GLU A 63 -13.18 -1.23 2.76
C GLU A 63 -12.29 -1.94 3.78
N PHE A 64 -11.17 -2.51 3.35
CA PHE A 64 -10.37 -3.40 4.18
C PHE A 64 -9.05 -2.81 4.68
N ALA A 65 -8.49 -1.81 4.01
CA ALA A 65 -7.23 -1.21 4.42
C ALA A 65 -7.43 -0.11 5.45
N TRP A 66 -6.48 0.02 6.35
CA TRP A 66 -6.48 1.05 7.38
C TRP A 66 -5.05 1.51 7.64
N LYS A 67 -4.90 2.73 8.13
CA LYS A 67 -3.59 3.29 8.44
C LYS A 67 -2.84 2.42 9.45
N GLY A 68 -1.66 1.97 9.07
CA GLY A 68 -0.84 1.08 9.88
C GLY A 68 -0.92 -0.38 9.48
N CYS A 69 -1.88 -0.79 8.65
CA CYS A 69 -1.97 -2.17 8.20
C CYS A 69 -0.81 -2.52 7.28
N LYS A 70 -0.40 -3.78 7.33
CA LYS A 70 0.62 -4.31 6.44
C LYS A 70 -0.03 -4.89 5.20
N LEU A 71 0.50 -4.56 4.05
CA LEU A 71 -0.01 -5.07 2.77
C LEU A 71 1.12 -5.28 1.77
N ALA A 72 0.84 -6.08 0.77
CA ALA A 72 1.70 -6.27 -0.39
C ALA A 72 0.94 -5.82 -1.63
N ALA A 73 1.57 -4.97 -2.43
CA ALA A 73 1.00 -4.50 -3.68
C ALA A 73 1.90 -4.90 -4.84
N VAL A 74 1.31 -5.49 -5.86
CA VAL A 74 1.99 -5.85 -7.10
C VAL A 74 1.41 -5.00 -8.22
N GLY A 75 2.27 -4.40 -9.01
CA GLY A 75 1.79 -3.55 -10.08
C GLY A 75 2.84 -3.18 -11.11
N ASP A 76 2.43 -2.33 -12.01
CA ASP A 76 3.27 -1.80 -13.06
C ASP A 76 3.97 -0.54 -12.59
N PHE A 77 5.26 -0.46 -12.87
CA PHE A 77 6.07 0.71 -12.61
C PHE A 77 6.22 1.48 -13.92
N GLU A 78 5.72 2.72 -13.92
CA GLU A 78 5.80 3.59 -15.09
C GLU A 78 6.58 4.85 -14.73
N THR A 79 7.46 5.27 -15.63
CA THR A 79 8.15 6.55 -15.46
C THR A 79 7.34 7.67 -16.10
N ILE A 80 7.40 8.83 -15.48
CA ILE A 80 6.73 10.02 -16.00
C ILE A 80 7.79 10.99 -16.50
N SER A 81 7.69 11.37 -17.78
CA SER A 81 8.56 12.34 -18.40
C SER A 81 7.75 13.60 -18.70
N PHE A 82 8.26 14.75 -18.25
CA PHE A 82 7.62 16.05 -18.51
C PHE A 82 8.33 16.74 -19.68
N ALA A 83 8.01 16.29 -20.90
CA ALA A 83 8.60 16.86 -22.10
C ALA A 83 8.29 18.36 -22.26
N ASP A 84 7.11 18.79 -21.81
CA ASP A 84 6.67 20.19 -21.88
C ASP A 84 7.18 21.05 -20.71
N ALA A 85 7.82 20.45 -19.73
CA ALA A 85 8.36 21.13 -18.56
C ALA A 85 9.71 20.53 -18.18
N PRO A 86 10.77 20.84 -18.94
CA PRO A 86 12.10 20.26 -18.72
C PRO A 86 12.71 20.58 -17.36
N ASP A 87 12.19 21.60 -16.67
CA ASP A 87 12.62 21.95 -15.32
C ASP A 87 12.09 21.00 -14.23
N ARG A 88 11.09 20.20 -14.55
CA ARG A 88 10.55 19.22 -13.62
C ARG A 88 11.37 17.94 -13.65
N GLN A 89 11.66 17.43 -12.47
CA GLN A 89 12.33 16.15 -12.37
C GLN A 89 11.38 15.04 -12.84
N PRO A 90 11.91 14.05 -13.59
CA PRO A 90 11.11 12.88 -13.95
C PRO A 90 10.66 12.15 -12.69
N GLY A 91 9.42 11.72 -12.69
CA GLY A 91 8.83 10.98 -11.60
C GLY A 91 8.50 9.56 -12.02
N PHE A 92 7.78 8.88 -11.15
CA PHE A 92 7.27 7.55 -11.45
C PHE A 92 5.85 7.41 -10.92
N LEU A 93 5.13 6.48 -11.50
CA LEU A 93 3.79 6.11 -11.07
C LEU A 93 3.73 4.60 -10.98
N ILE A 94 3.20 4.09 -9.86
CA ILE A 94 2.95 2.67 -9.67
C ILE A 94 1.45 2.45 -9.71
N LYS A 95 1.01 1.60 -10.62
CA LYS A 95 -0.40 1.22 -10.75
C LYS A 95 -0.56 -0.20 -10.24
N ALA A 96 -1.25 -0.37 -9.14
CA ALA A 96 -1.45 -1.70 -8.56
C ALA A 96 -2.39 -2.54 -9.42
N MET A 97 -2.00 -3.77 -9.64
CA MET A 97 -2.82 -4.80 -10.28
C MET A 97 -3.44 -5.69 -9.21
N GLU A 98 -2.75 -5.86 -8.10
CA GLU A 98 -3.14 -6.76 -7.02
C GLU A 98 -2.66 -6.22 -5.70
N VAL A 99 -3.49 -6.32 -4.68
CA VAL A 99 -3.14 -5.96 -3.30
C VAL A 99 -3.53 -7.10 -2.38
N GLU A 100 -2.59 -7.53 -1.55
CA GLU A 100 -2.82 -8.56 -0.56
C GLU A 100 -2.69 -7.96 0.83
N PHE A 101 -3.67 -8.18 1.68
CA PHE A 101 -3.70 -7.67 3.04
C PHE A 101 -3.02 -8.67 3.96
N LEU A 102 -1.92 -8.27 4.58
CA LEU A 102 -1.09 -9.13 5.41
C LEU A 102 -1.33 -8.94 6.91
N SER A 103 -2.02 -7.88 7.29
CA SER A 103 -2.44 -7.67 8.68
C SER A 103 -3.79 -8.29 8.95
N PRO A 104 -4.06 -8.76 10.17
CA PRO A 104 -5.40 -9.19 10.57
C PRO A 104 -6.43 -8.09 10.40
N ARG A 105 -7.69 -8.48 10.21
CA ARG A 105 -8.79 -7.53 10.21
C ARG A 105 -8.83 -6.80 11.55
N ARG A 106 -9.06 -5.50 11.47
CA ARG A 106 -8.88 -4.56 12.58
C ARG A 106 -9.54 -4.94 13.89
N VAL A 107 -10.70 -5.59 13.85
CA VAL A 107 -11.48 -5.95 15.05
C VAL A 107 -11.74 -7.45 15.11
N GLU A 108 -12.30 -8.02 14.04
CA GLU A 108 -12.73 -9.42 13.99
C GLU A 108 -11.58 -10.40 14.12
N GLU A 109 -10.50 -10.19 13.38
CA GLU A 109 -9.35 -11.11 13.44
C GLU A 109 -8.55 -10.96 14.72
N ALA A 110 -8.48 -9.77 15.30
CA ALA A 110 -7.87 -9.58 16.60
C ALA A 110 -8.63 -10.34 17.69
N ALA A 111 -9.96 -10.33 17.64
CA ALA A 111 -10.82 -11.10 18.54
C ALA A 111 -10.63 -12.62 18.33
N MET A 112 -10.59 -13.07 17.07
CA MET A 112 -10.35 -14.47 16.75
C MET A 112 -8.96 -14.93 17.19
N ALA A 113 -7.93 -14.10 17.00
CA ALA A 113 -6.59 -14.39 17.46
C ALA A 113 -6.52 -14.51 18.99
N ALA A 114 -7.23 -13.67 19.72
CA ALA A 114 -7.33 -13.72 21.15
C ALA A 114 -8.02 -15.03 21.63
N GLU A 115 -9.12 -15.41 20.97
CA GLU A 115 -9.82 -16.67 21.26
C GLU A 115 -8.92 -17.90 21.03
N VAL A 116 -8.20 -17.93 19.92
CA VAL A 116 -7.25 -19.01 19.62
C VAL A 116 -6.14 -19.08 20.66
N SER A 117 -5.63 -17.95 21.12
CA SER A 117 -4.61 -17.91 22.17
C SER A 117 -5.12 -18.44 23.49
N GLU A 118 -6.35 -18.11 23.87
CA GLU A 118 -6.99 -18.62 25.08
C GLU A 118 -7.20 -20.13 25.01
N GLU A 119 -7.64 -20.64 23.87
CA GLU A 119 -7.80 -22.08 23.65
C GLU A 119 -6.47 -22.82 23.79
N ARG A 120 -5.38 -22.25 23.27
CA ARG A 120 -4.04 -22.84 23.39
C ARG A 120 -3.53 -22.85 24.82
N GLU A 121 -3.81 -21.80 25.58
CA GLU A 121 -3.44 -21.73 26.99
C GLU A 121 -4.27 -22.67 27.86
N ALA A 122 -5.54 -22.90 27.49
CA ALA A 122 -6.42 -23.81 28.20
C ALA A 122 -6.13 -25.28 27.93
N ALA A 123 -5.46 -25.58 26.83
CA ALA A 123 -5.07 -26.95 26.49
C ALA A 123 -3.76 -27.34 27.13
#